data_9732cefa203bc478f635d4b9b7ab6b4d
#
_entry.id   9732cefa203bc478f635d4b9b7ab6b4d
#
_cell.length_a   1.000
_cell.length_b   1.000
_cell.length_c   1.000
_cell.angle_alpha   90.00
_cell.angle_beta   90.00
_cell.angle_gamma   90.00
#
_symmetry.space_group_name_H-M   'P 1'
#
loop_
_entity.id
_entity.type
_entity.pdbx_description
1 polymer ?
#
loop_
_entity_poly.entity_id
_entity_poly.type
_entity_poly.pdbx_seq_one_letter_code
_entity_poly.pdbx_strand_id
1 'polypeptide(L)'
;MEAADFWNDPEASQKKMKELKSMKDDVATYASLTTQFEDIETLIEMGYEENDASLVPEIEEMLTEFTATYDAIRAKTLLSGEYDGDNAIVSLHAGAGGTESCDWAAMLYRMYTRWADDKGYSVEVLDSLDGEEAGIKSVTFQVNGENAYGYLKSEKGVHRLVRISPFNAAGKRQTSFVSCDVMPDIEEDLDVEINDDDLRIDTYRSSGAGGQHINKTSSAIRITHLPTGIVVQCQNERSQFQNKDKAMQMLKAKLYLLKQQENAEKAAGIRGEVTEIGWGNQIRSYVMQPYTMVKDHRTGVETGNVDSVLDGKLDIFMNGYLKWLSLGCPKGLGGDDEQ
;
A
#
# COMPACT_ATOMS: atom_id res chain seq x y z
N MET A 1 12.20 -5.45 31.19
CA MET A 1 11.59 -6.77 31.39
C MET A 1 11.82 -7.31 32.80
N GLU A 2 12.84 -6.88 33.48
CA GLU A 2 13.15 -7.31 34.86
C GLU A 2 12.33 -6.58 35.93
N ALA A 3 11.59 -5.53 35.58
CA ALA A 3 10.74 -4.82 36.53
C ALA A 3 9.51 -5.67 36.88
N ALA A 4 9.22 -5.80 38.19
CA ALA A 4 8.12 -6.62 38.70
C ALA A 4 6.74 -6.21 38.15
N ASP A 5 6.60 -4.95 37.73
CA ASP A 5 5.35 -4.36 37.22
C ASP A 5 5.16 -4.52 35.70
N PHE A 6 6.17 -5.06 34.99
CA PHE A 6 6.15 -5.17 33.53
C PHE A 6 4.97 -5.97 32.99
N TRP A 7 4.57 -7.01 33.72
CA TRP A 7 3.52 -7.94 33.33
C TRP A 7 2.12 -7.55 33.80
N ASN A 8 1.98 -6.44 34.53
CA ASN A 8 0.70 -5.97 35.04
C ASN A 8 -0.20 -5.36 33.96
N ASP A 9 0.41 -4.89 32.86
CA ASP A 9 -0.29 -4.40 31.69
C ASP A 9 0.09 -5.26 30.46
N PRO A 10 -0.78 -6.20 30.04
CA PRO A 10 -0.48 -7.11 28.94
C PRO A 10 -0.28 -6.40 27.59
N GLU A 11 -1.02 -5.33 27.31
CA GLU A 11 -0.95 -4.60 26.05
C GLU A 11 0.37 -3.81 25.94
N ALA A 12 0.71 -3.05 26.96
CA ALA A 12 1.97 -2.32 27.02
C ALA A 12 3.19 -3.28 27.02
N SER A 13 3.07 -4.43 27.66
CA SER A 13 4.11 -5.48 27.64
C SER A 13 4.31 -6.05 26.27
N GLN A 14 3.23 -6.35 25.56
CA GLN A 14 3.24 -6.88 24.19
C GLN A 14 3.87 -5.88 23.21
N LYS A 15 3.50 -4.57 23.32
CA LYS A 15 4.06 -3.50 22.50
C LYS A 15 5.59 -3.40 22.71
N LYS A 16 6.05 -3.40 23.94
CA LYS A 16 7.49 -3.36 24.25
C LYS A 16 8.25 -4.64 23.83
N MET A 17 7.61 -5.79 23.88
CA MET A 17 8.21 -7.03 23.38
C MET A 17 8.34 -7.01 21.85
N LYS A 18 7.36 -6.46 21.15
CA LYS A 18 7.40 -6.27 19.69
C LYS A 18 8.51 -5.29 19.29
N GLU A 19 8.63 -4.15 19.99
CA GLU A 19 9.73 -3.19 19.78
C GLU A 19 11.11 -3.83 20.01
N LEU A 20 11.26 -4.57 21.13
CA LEU A 20 12.54 -5.23 21.42
C LEU A 20 12.90 -6.29 20.39
N LYS A 21 11.90 -7.04 19.89
CA LYS A 21 12.10 -8.01 18.82
C LYS A 21 12.57 -7.31 17.55
N SER A 22 11.88 -6.24 17.13
CA SER A 22 12.25 -5.45 15.93
C SER A 22 13.69 -4.93 16.05
N MET A 23 14.06 -4.32 17.19
CA MET A 23 15.43 -3.84 17.40
C MET A 23 16.48 -4.96 17.35
N LYS A 24 16.16 -6.15 17.90
CA LYS A 24 17.07 -7.31 17.81
C LYS A 24 17.21 -7.80 16.39
N ASP A 25 16.12 -7.85 15.64
CA ASP A 25 16.12 -8.27 14.25
C ASP A 25 16.92 -7.27 13.40
N ASP A 26 16.81 -5.97 13.65
CA ASP A 26 17.60 -4.93 12.98
C ASP A 26 19.11 -5.08 13.25
N VAL A 27 19.49 -5.31 14.52
CA VAL A 27 20.90 -5.56 14.90
C VAL A 27 21.43 -6.84 14.27
N ALA A 28 20.64 -7.93 14.28
CA ALA A 28 21.03 -9.20 13.67
C ALA A 28 21.20 -9.05 12.14
N THR A 29 20.32 -8.31 11.50
CA THR A 29 20.37 -8.05 10.07
C THR A 29 21.60 -7.22 9.69
N TYR A 30 21.93 -6.19 10.47
CA TYR A 30 23.15 -5.40 10.27
C TYR A 30 24.41 -6.25 10.44
N ALA A 31 24.45 -7.09 11.50
CA ALA A 31 25.58 -8.00 11.71
C ALA A 31 25.75 -9.00 10.55
N SER A 32 24.64 -9.57 10.05
CA SER A 32 24.65 -10.46 8.89
C SER A 32 25.16 -9.77 7.63
N LEU A 33 24.72 -8.52 7.36
CA LEU A 33 25.25 -7.75 6.23
C LEU A 33 26.75 -7.48 6.34
N THR A 34 27.22 -7.13 7.54
CA THR A 34 28.64 -6.88 7.76
C THR A 34 29.45 -8.13 7.47
N THR A 35 28.99 -9.30 7.96
CA THR A 35 29.66 -10.57 7.68
C THR A 35 29.64 -10.91 6.19
N GLN A 36 28.52 -10.75 5.50
CA GLN A 36 28.42 -11.00 4.06
C GLN A 36 29.37 -10.08 3.26
N PHE A 37 29.49 -8.83 3.66
CA PHE A 37 30.42 -7.88 3.03
C PHE A 37 31.87 -8.32 3.22
N GLU A 38 32.26 -8.68 4.45
CA GLU A 38 33.61 -9.16 4.79
C GLU A 38 33.93 -10.47 4.05
N ASP A 39 32.97 -11.38 3.90
CA ASP A 39 33.13 -12.62 3.14
C ASP A 39 33.37 -12.36 1.65
N ILE A 40 32.59 -11.44 1.05
CA ILE A 40 32.75 -11.03 -0.36
C ILE A 40 34.13 -10.38 -0.57
N GLU A 41 34.52 -9.46 0.32
CA GLU A 41 35.81 -8.78 0.27
C GLU A 41 36.98 -9.80 0.34
N THR A 42 36.88 -10.75 1.26
CA THR A 42 37.85 -11.83 1.44
C THR A 42 37.97 -12.70 0.19
N LEU A 43 36.85 -13.10 -0.42
CA LEU A 43 36.85 -13.91 -1.66
C LEU A 43 37.43 -13.14 -2.84
N ILE A 44 37.16 -11.84 -2.93
CA ILE A 44 37.78 -10.98 -3.96
C ILE A 44 39.30 -10.91 -3.77
N GLU A 45 39.77 -10.69 -2.54
CA GLU A 45 41.23 -10.66 -2.24
C GLU A 45 41.90 -11.99 -2.56
N MET A 46 41.33 -13.12 -2.16
CA MET A 46 41.82 -14.46 -2.49
C MET A 46 41.87 -14.69 -3.99
N GLY A 47 40.85 -14.32 -4.74
CA GLY A 47 40.81 -14.44 -6.20
C GLY A 47 41.88 -13.63 -6.89
N TYR A 48 42.24 -12.45 -6.38
CA TYR A 48 43.34 -11.64 -6.87
C TYR A 48 44.71 -12.22 -6.51
N GLU A 49 44.90 -12.69 -5.27
CA GLU A 49 46.18 -13.25 -4.81
C GLU A 49 46.54 -14.57 -5.53
N GLU A 50 45.54 -15.43 -5.73
CA GLU A 50 45.73 -16.73 -6.39
C GLU A 50 45.57 -16.65 -7.93
N ASN A 51 45.17 -15.49 -8.45
CA ASN A 51 44.83 -15.27 -9.86
C ASN A 51 43.80 -16.30 -10.38
N ASP A 52 42.81 -16.63 -9.52
CA ASP A 52 41.79 -17.64 -9.78
C ASP A 52 40.46 -17.02 -10.23
N ALA A 53 40.23 -17.03 -11.54
CA ALA A 53 38.98 -16.54 -12.13
C ALA A 53 37.76 -17.45 -11.87
N SER A 54 37.97 -18.66 -11.32
CA SER A 54 36.83 -19.57 -11.04
C SER A 54 35.94 -19.10 -9.88
N LEU A 55 36.43 -18.18 -9.05
CA LEU A 55 35.66 -17.58 -7.95
C LEU A 55 34.69 -16.48 -8.41
N VAL A 56 34.82 -15.98 -9.63
CA VAL A 56 33.96 -14.86 -10.13
C VAL A 56 32.47 -15.17 -10.08
N PRO A 57 31.97 -16.33 -10.54
CA PRO A 57 30.53 -16.62 -10.48
C PRO A 57 29.98 -16.67 -9.06
N GLU A 58 30.75 -17.20 -8.10
CA GLU A 58 30.37 -17.26 -6.69
C GLU A 58 30.29 -15.85 -6.08
N ILE A 59 31.27 -15.01 -6.37
CA ILE A 59 31.29 -13.60 -5.93
C ILE A 59 30.10 -12.82 -6.53
N GLU A 60 29.78 -13.04 -7.81
CA GLU A 60 28.64 -12.39 -8.46
C GLU A 60 27.29 -12.82 -7.83
N GLU A 61 27.13 -14.08 -7.47
CA GLU A 61 25.94 -14.59 -6.77
C GLU A 61 25.83 -13.96 -5.38
N MET A 62 26.91 -14.00 -4.59
CA MET A 62 26.94 -13.38 -3.25
C MET A 62 26.70 -11.87 -3.31
N LEU A 63 27.26 -11.17 -4.28
CA LEU A 63 27.07 -9.72 -4.47
C LEU A 63 25.61 -9.40 -4.84
N THR A 64 24.97 -10.26 -5.64
CA THR A 64 23.57 -10.11 -6.02
C THR A 64 22.67 -10.25 -4.80
N GLU A 65 22.90 -11.27 -3.96
CA GLU A 65 22.16 -11.51 -2.72
C GLU A 65 22.38 -10.38 -1.69
N PHE A 66 23.63 -9.97 -1.51
CA PHE A 66 24.00 -8.84 -0.64
C PHE A 66 23.30 -7.54 -1.08
N THR A 67 23.33 -7.23 -2.38
CA THR A 67 22.72 -6.02 -2.92
C THR A 67 21.20 -6.02 -2.71
N ALA A 68 20.53 -7.16 -2.92
CA ALA A 68 19.09 -7.30 -2.69
C ALA A 68 18.74 -7.08 -1.20
N THR A 69 19.53 -7.66 -0.29
CA THR A 69 19.35 -7.51 1.17
C THR A 69 19.62 -6.07 1.61
N TYR A 70 20.70 -5.46 1.10
CA TYR A 70 21.04 -4.06 1.39
C TYR A 70 19.95 -3.09 0.91
N ASP A 71 19.42 -3.27 -0.30
CA ASP A 71 18.35 -2.43 -0.82
C ASP A 71 17.06 -2.57 -0.02
N ALA A 72 16.72 -3.76 0.47
CA ALA A 72 15.57 -3.99 1.34
C ALA A 72 15.73 -3.24 2.69
N ILE A 73 16.90 -3.30 3.32
CA ILE A 73 17.18 -2.58 4.57
C ILE A 73 17.19 -1.08 4.33
N ARG A 74 17.81 -0.62 3.26
CA ARG A 74 17.82 0.78 2.88
C ARG A 74 16.40 1.30 2.69
N ALA A 75 15.53 0.55 2.01
CA ALA A 75 14.12 0.92 1.89
C ALA A 75 13.44 1.05 3.26
N LYS A 76 13.70 0.12 4.20
CA LYS A 76 13.18 0.17 5.56
C LYS A 76 13.66 1.42 6.30
N THR A 77 14.91 1.86 6.14
CA THR A 77 15.42 3.10 6.77
C THR A 77 14.79 4.38 6.22
N LEU A 78 14.20 4.35 5.04
CA LEU A 78 13.48 5.47 4.46
C LEU A 78 12.05 5.61 4.98
N LEU A 79 11.56 4.60 5.72
CA LEU A 79 10.27 4.61 6.39
C LEU A 79 10.39 5.37 7.72
N SER A 80 10.41 6.69 7.64
CA SER A 80 10.61 7.59 8.80
C SER A 80 9.38 8.43 9.14
N GLY A 81 8.28 8.22 8.44
CA GLY A 81 7.01 8.89 8.73
C GLY A 81 6.38 8.35 10.01
N GLU A 82 5.64 9.20 10.71
CA GLU A 82 5.01 8.89 12.01
C GLU A 82 4.16 7.61 11.98
N TYR A 83 3.52 7.31 10.85
CA TYR A 83 2.62 6.16 10.66
C TYR A 83 3.20 5.08 9.75
N ASP A 84 4.45 5.22 9.32
CA ASP A 84 5.04 4.27 8.38
C ASP A 84 5.11 2.85 8.92
N GLY A 85 5.17 2.70 10.26
CA GLY A 85 5.17 1.40 10.95
C GLY A 85 3.82 0.70 11.03
N ASP A 86 2.72 1.40 10.71
CA ASP A 86 1.36 0.93 10.95
C ASP A 86 0.86 -0.02 9.84
N ASN A 87 -0.24 -0.69 10.16
CA ASN A 87 -1.04 -1.41 9.17
C ASN A 87 -1.63 -0.41 8.16
N ALA A 88 -2.03 -0.92 7.00
CA ALA A 88 -2.62 -0.10 5.94
C ALA A 88 -4.08 -0.46 5.68
N ILE A 89 -4.90 0.55 5.44
CA ILE A 89 -6.25 0.40 4.87
C ILE A 89 -6.19 0.89 3.43
N VAL A 90 -6.45 0.00 2.49
CA VAL A 90 -6.42 0.27 1.05
C VAL A 90 -7.83 0.24 0.50
N SER A 91 -8.20 1.27 -0.26
CA SER A 91 -9.49 1.36 -0.95
C SER A 91 -9.28 1.50 -2.45
N LEU A 92 -9.80 0.56 -3.23
CA LEU A 92 -9.79 0.60 -4.69
C LEU A 92 -11.19 0.94 -5.20
N HIS A 93 -11.26 1.88 -6.14
CA HIS A 93 -12.51 2.26 -6.79
C HIS A 93 -12.33 2.23 -8.30
N ALA A 94 -13.16 1.43 -8.98
CA ALA A 94 -13.22 1.41 -10.43
C ALA A 94 -13.67 2.79 -10.94
N GLY A 95 -12.86 3.35 -11.84
CA GLY A 95 -13.11 4.65 -12.46
C GLY A 95 -13.81 4.52 -13.81
N ALA A 96 -13.46 5.40 -14.75
CA ALA A 96 -13.98 5.34 -16.10
C ALA A 96 -13.52 4.06 -16.81
N GLY A 97 -14.45 3.35 -17.45
CA GLY A 97 -14.19 2.11 -18.22
C GLY A 97 -15.25 1.04 -18.08
N GLY A 98 -16.29 1.25 -17.25
CA GLY A 98 -17.38 0.26 -17.06
C GLY A 98 -16.86 -1.09 -16.54
N THR A 99 -17.28 -2.20 -17.18
CA THR A 99 -16.86 -3.58 -16.83
C THR A 99 -15.33 -3.74 -16.85
N GLU A 100 -14.63 -3.08 -17.78
CA GLU A 100 -13.17 -3.12 -17.87
C GLU A 100 -12.50 -2.55 -16.62
N SER A 101 -13.00 -1.43 -16.09
CA SER A 101 -12.43 -0.83 -14.88
C SER A 101 -12.72 -1.66 -13.64
N CYS A 102 -13.87 -2.35 -13.59
CA CYS A 102 -14.18 -3.30 -12.51
C CYS A 102 -13.24 -4.52 -12.55
N ASP A 103 -12.95 -5.05 -13.73
CA ASP A 103 -11.98 -6.15 -13.89
C ASP A 103 -10.55 -5.68 -13.52
N TRP A 104 -10.18 -4.45 -13.91
CA TRP A 104 -8.90 -3.87 -13.53
C TRP A 104 -8.77 -3.70 -12.00
N ALA A 105 -9.83 -3.29 -11.31
CA ALA A 105 -9.84 -3.21 -9.85
C ALA A 105 -9.64 -4.59 -9.20
N ALA A 106 -10.25 -5.65 -9.76
CA ALA A 106 -10.04 -7.02 -9.30
C ALA A 106 -8.59 -7.49 -9.52
N MET A 107 -7.97 -7.12 -10.64
CA MET A 107 -6.57 -7.43 -10.92
C MET A 107 -5.64 -6.72 -9.93
N LEU A 108 -5.87 -5.43 -9.63
CA LEU A 108 -5.09 -4.67 -8.64
C LEU A 108 -5.26 -5.25 -7.24
N TYR A 109 -6.49 -5.59 -6.84
CA TYR A 109 -6.74 -6.23 -5.55
C TYR A 109 -5.94 -7.53 -5.41
N ARG A 110 -5.97 -8.39 -6.44
CA ARG A 110 -5.18 -9.62 -6.48
C ARG A 110 -3.67 -9.35 -6.40
N MET A 111 -3.19 -8.33 -7.12
CA MET A 111 -1.79 -7.91 -7.12
C MET A 111 -1.33 -7.52 -5.71
N TYR A 112 -2.10 -6.68 -5.01
CA TYR A 112 -1.78 -6.27 -3.65
C TYR A 112 -1.87 -7.42 -2.64
N THR A 113 -2.86 -8.29 -2.78
CA THR A 113 -2.99 -9.47 -1.92
C THR A 113 -1.77 -10.39 -2.05
N ARG A 114 -1.30 -10.65 -3.28
CA ARG A 114 -0.10 -11.46 -3.53
C ARG A 114 1.16 -10.81 -2.99
N TRP A 115 1.29 -9.50 -3.15
CA TRP A 115 2.40 -8.76 -2.54
C TRP A 115 2.37 -8.89 -1.01
N ALA A 116 1.22 -8.76 -0.39
CA ALA A 116 1.06 -8.92 1.05
C ALA A 116 1.41 -10.34 1.51
N ASP A 117 0.96 -11.37 0.78
CA ASP A 117 1.29 -12.77 1.06
C ASP A 117 2.81 -13.02 0.98
N ASP A 118 3.48 -12.50 -0.06
CA ASP A 118 4.93 -12.59 -0.22
C ASP A 118 5.71 -11.94 0.94
N LYS A 119 5.14 -10.87 1.53
CA LYS A 119 5.71 -10.20 2.72
C LYS A 119 5.35 -10.89 4.04
N GLY A 120 4.49 -11.92 4.01
CA GLY A 120 3.98 -12.58 5.20
C GLY A 120 2.96 -11.73 5.97
N TYR A 121 2.30 -10.78 5.30
CA TYR A 121 1.24 -9.94 5.85
C TYR A 121 -0.11 -10.64 5.71
N SER A 122 -1.03 -10.34 6.62
CA SER A 122 -2.41 -10.80 6.50
C SER A 122 -3.30 -9.72 5.88
N VAL A 123 -4.25 -10.15 5.04
CA VAL A 123 -5.20 -9.27 4.37
C VAL A 123 -6.60 -9.58 4.87
N GLU A 124 -7.33 -8.54 5.31
CA GLU A 124 -8.72 -8.62 5.75
C GLU A 124 -9.58 -7.71 4.89
N VAL A 125 -10.63 -8.26 4.25
CA VAL A 125 -11.57 -7.46 3.48
C VAL A 125 -12.57 -6.79 4.42
N LEU A 126 -12.61 -5.46 4.42
CA LEU A 126 -13.53 -4.67 5.23
C LEU A 126 -14.86 -4.40 4.53
N ASP A 127 -14.80 -4.12 3.22
CA ASP A 127 -15.98 -3.87 2.38
C ASP A 127 -15.66 -4.25 0.93
N SER A 128 -16.65 -4.80 0.23
CA SER A 128 -16.52 -5.15 -1.19
C SER A 128 -17.86 -5.00 -1.90
N LEU A 129 -17.81 -4.38 -3.07
CA LEU A 129 -18.93 -4.24 -3.97
C LEU A 129 -18.53 -4.76 -5.34
N ASP A 130 -19.17 -5.83 -5.79
CA ASP A 130 -18.92 -6.44 -7.08
C ASP A 130 -19.40 -5.55 -8.23
N GLY A 131 -18.76 -5.68 -9.39
CA GLY A 131 -19.22 -5.11 -10.64
C GLY A 131 -20.51 -5.79 -11.11
N GLU A 132 -21.31 -5.09 -11.92
CA GLU A 132 -22.61 -5.64 -12.40
C GLU A 132 -22.43 -6.86 -13.30
N GLU A 133 -21.41 -6.90 -14.15
CA GLU A 133 -21.14 -7.99 -15.10
C GLU A 133 -19.90 -8.79 -14.73
N ALA A 134 -18.83 -8.13 -14.27
CA ALA A 134 -17.58 -8.76 -13.87
C ALA A 134 -16.75 -7.84 -12.98
N GLY A 135 -15.80 -8.42 -12.26
CA GLY A 135 -14.82 -7.70 -11.47
C GLY A 135 -15.38 -7.05 -10.22
N ILE A 136 -14.66 -6.06 -9.69
CA ILE A 136 -14.94 -5.36 -8.44
C ILE A 136 -15.18 -3.88 -8.72
N LYS A 137 -16.31 -3.33 -8.29
CA LYS A 137 -16.62 -1.90 -8.41
C LYS A 137 -15.89 -1.09 -7.35
N SER A 138 -15.85 -1.58 -6.12
CA SER A 138 -15.04 -1.03 -5.04
C SER A 138 -14.67 -2.11 -4.04
N VAL A 139 -13.47 -2.04 -3.48
CA VAL A 139 -13.06 -2.91 -2.38
C VAL A 139 -12.22 -2.09 -1.41
N THR A 140 -12.48 -2.29 -0.12
CA THR A 140 -11.67 -1.77 0.98
C THR A 140 -11.16 -2.95 1.79
N PHE A 141 -9.86 -3.04 1.96
CA PHE A 141 -9.21 -4.11 2.70
C PHE A 141 -8.09 -3.57 3.57
N GLN A 142 -7.85 -4.24 4.67
CA GLN A 142 -6.77 -3.95 5.61
C GLN A 142 -5.61 -4.91 5.36
N VAL A 143 -4.41 -4.37 5.34
CA VAL A 143 -3.16 -5.14 5.26
C VAL A 143 -2.46 -5.01 6.60
N ASN A 144 -2.36 -6.12 7.32
CA ASN A 144 -1.75 -6.16 8.65
C ASN A 144 -0.32 -6.67 8.55
N GLY A 145 0.64 -5.82 8.88
CA GLY A 145 2.05 -6.15 8.85
C GLY A 145 2.92 -4.96 9.21
N GLU A 146 4.15 -5.23 9.62
CA GLU A 146 5.12 -4.19 9.97
C GLU A 146 5.44 -3.35 8.74
N ASN A 147 5.28 -2.02 8.85
CA ASN A 147 5.49 -1.04 7.79
C ASN A 147 4.56 -1.19 6.56
N ALA A 148 3.42 -1.84 6.71
CA ALA A 148 2.48 -2.04 5.60
C ALA A 148 2.04 -0.69 4.99
N TYR A 149 1.67 0.29 5.83
CA TYR A 149 1.33 1.63 5.37
C TYR A 149 2.52 2.34 4.71
N GLY A 150 3.71 2.24 5.32
CA GLY A 150 4.91 2.90 4.82
C GLY A 150 5.25 2.49 3.39
N TYR A 151 5.05 1.23 3.01
CA TYR A 151 5.20 0.75 1.64
C TYR A 151 4.01 1.11 0.75
N LEU A 152 2.79 0.81 1.21
CA LEU A 152 1.57 0.95 0.41
C LEU A 152 1.18 2.41 0.14
N LYS A 153 1.62 3.39 0.96
CA LYS A 153 1.41 4.81 0.67
C LYS A 153 1.96 5.23 -0.70
N SER A 154 2.95 4.50 -1.23
CA SER A 154 3.49 4.68 -2.57
C SER A 154 2.48 4.37 -3.68
N GLU A 155 1.46 3.56 -3.38
CA GLU A 155 0.46 3.10 -4.34
C GLU A 155 -0.77 4.04 -4.42
N LYS A 156 -0.79 5.08 -3.57
CA LYS A 156 -1.88 6.05 -3.55
C LYS A 156 -1.91 6.89 -4.82
N GLY A 157 -3.03 6.83 -5.56
CA GLY A 157 -3.25 7.58 -6.79
C GLY A 157 -4.04 6.80 -7.83
N VAL A 158 -3.91 7.20 -9.09
CA VAL A 158 -4.64 6.59 -10.21
C VAL A 158 -3.75 5.60 -10.96
N HIS A 159 -4.25 4.40 -11.15
CA HIS A 159 -3.60 3.31 -11.91
C HIS A 159 -4.30 3.15 -13.26
N ARG A 160 -3.55 3.30 -14.34
CA ARG A 160 -4.04 3.19 -15.72
C ARG A 160 -3.67 1.85 -16.34
N LEU A 161 -4.65 1.12 -16.85
CA LEU A 161 -4.45 -0.10 -17.65
C LEU A 161 -4.75 0.17 -19.12
N VAL A 162 -3.87 -0.29 -20.00
CA VAL A 162 -4.08 -0.31 -21.45
C VAL A 162 -3.91 -1.73 -21.95
N ARG A 163 -5.01 -2.35 -22.42
CA ARG A 163 -5.00 -3.71 -22.95
C ARG A 163 -6.05 -3.92 -24.04
N ILE A 164 -5.95 -5.04 -24.77
CA ILE A 164 -7.04 -5.53 -25.60
C ILE A 164 -8.12 -6.07 -24.66
N SER A 165 -9.35 -5.56 -24.81
CA SER A 165 -10.49 -5.92 -23.96
C SER A 165 -10.89 -7.39 -24.12
N PRO A 166 -10.94 -8.17 -23.04
CA PRO A 166 -11.53 -9.52 -23.09
C PRO A 166 -13.06 -9.49 -23.19
N PHE A 167 -13.70 -8.35 -22.89
CA PHE A 167 -15.16 -8.16 -22.93
C PHE A 167 -15.65 -7.61 -24.27
N ASN A 168 -14.74 -7.23 -25.18
CA ASN A 168 -15.08 -6.66 -26.47
C ASN A 168 -14.81 -7.67 -27.61
N ALA A 169 -15.87 -8.21 -28.20
CA ALA A 169 -15.76 -9.17 -29.29
C ALA A 169 -14.96 -8.67 -30.51
N ALA A 170 -14.84 -7.33 -30.69
CA ALA A 170 -14.03 -6.73 -31.76
C ALA A 170 -12.54 -6.62 -31.42
N GLY A 171 -12.10 -7.07 -30.22
CA GLY A 171 -10.71 -7.05 -29.81
C GLY A 171 -10.09 -5.63 -29.77
N LYS A 172 -10.89 -4.62 -29.49
CA LYS A 172 -10.39 -3.23 -29.40
C LYS A 172 -9.56 -3.02 -28.14
N ARG A 173 -8.49 -2.25 -28.29
CA ARG A 173 -7.67 -1.76 -27.17
C ARG A 173 -8.48 -0.75 -26.36
N GLN A 174 -8.55 -0.96 -25.06
CA GLN A 174 -9.27 -0.13 -24.10
C GLN A 174 -8.31 0.41 -23.04
N THR A 175 -8.68 1.55 -22.48
CA THR A 175 -7.97 2.17 -21.35
C THR A 175 -8.93 2.22 -20.17
N SER A 176 -8.49 1.73 -19.03
CA SER A 176 -9.27 1.68 -17.79
C SER A 176 -8.50 2.34 -16.65
N PHE A 177 -9.22 2.94 -15.74
CA PHE A 177 -8.67 3.66 -14.61
C PHE A 177 -9.25 3.12 -13.31
N VAL A 178 -8.39 2.98 -12.30
CA VAL A 178 -8.77 2.66 -10.92
C VAL A 178 -8.05 3.65 -10.02
N SER A 179 -8.78 4.23 -9.08
CA SER A 179 -8.18 5.01 -8.00
C SER A 179 -7.86 4.10 -6.83
N CYS A 180 -6.66 4.26 -6.29
CA CYS A 180 -6.20 3.62 -5.08
C CYS A 180 -6.01 4.70 -4.00
N ASP A 181 -6.70 4.56 -2.88
CA ASP A 181 -6.48 5.37 -1.69
C ASP A 181 -5.87 4.51 -0.59
N VAL A 182 -4.89 5.03 0.11
CA VAL A 182 -4.17 4.32 1.16
C VAL A 182 -4.15 5.18 2.41
N MET A 183 -4.51 4.57 3.53
CA MET A 183 -4.57 5.21 4.84
C MET A 183 -3.88 4.33 5.88
N PRO A 184 -3.27 4.90 6.92
CA PRO A 184 -2.80 4.13 8.07
C PRO A 184 -4.00 3.58 8.86
N ASP A 185 -3.83 2.39 9.44
CA ASP A 185 -4.75 1.83 10.44
C ASP A 185 -4.30 2.32 11.81
N ILE A 186 -4.87 3.42 12.24
CA ILE A 186 -4.46 4.09 13.48
C ILE A 186 -5.24 3.48 14.63
N GLU A 187 -4.55 2.68 15.45
CA GLU A 187 -5.11 2.04 16.66
C GLU A 187 -5.18 3.00 17.86
N GLU A 188 -4.36 4.05 17.89
CA GLU A 188 -4.30 4.99 19.01
C GLU A 188 -5.32 6.12 18.86
N ASP A 189 -5.81 6.59 20.00
CA ASP A 189 -6.71 7.75 20.13
C ASP A 189 -6.04 8.97 19.48
N LEU A 190 -6.36 9.18 18.23
CA LEU A 190 -6.03 10.45 17.62
C LEU A 190 -6.73 11.55 18.40
N ASP A 191 -6.02 12.62 18.64
CA ASP A 191 -6.53 13.87 19.20
C ASP A 191 -7.55 14.55 18.23
N VAL A 192 -8.36 13.72 17.57
CA VAL A 192 -9.52 14.10 16.79
C VAL A 192 -10.72 13.72 17.63
N GLU A 193 -11.21 14.67 18.42
CA GLU A 193 -12.49 14.55 19.09
C GLU A 193 -13.58 14.46 18.03
N ILE A 194 -14.22 13.30 17.93
CA ILE A 194 -15.40 13.11 17.08
C ILE A 194 -16.61 13.26 18.00
N ASN A 195 -17.39 14.31 17.79
CA ASN A 195 -18.63 14.49 18.50
C ASN A 195 -19.71 13.60 17.87
N ASP A 196 -20.39 12.80 18.66
CA ASP A 196 -21.48 11.93 18.18
C ASP A 196 -22.60 12.71 17.48
N ASP A 197 -22.83 13.97 17.86
CA ASP A 197 -23.82 14.87 17.24
C ASP A 197 -23.45 15.25 15.78
N ASP A 198 -22.19 15.15 15.43
CA ASP A 198 -21.67 15.42 14.08
C ASP A 198 -21.73 14.17 13.18
N LEU A 199 -22.22 13.04 13.70
CA LEU A 199 -22.29 11.78 12.97
C LEU A 199 -23.72 11.43 12.58
N ARG A 200 -23.90 11.14 11.30
CA ARG A 200 -25.09 10.43 10.84
C ARG A 200 -24.74 8.97 10.59
N ILE A 201 -25.33 8.08 11.40
CA ILE A 201 -25.13 6.65 11.31
C ILE A 201 -26.35 6.01 10.67
N ASP A 202 -26.17 5.48 9.47
CA ASP A 202 -27.20 4.76 8.72
C ASP A 202 -26.89 3.26 8.77
N THR A 203 -27.90 2.45 9.16
CA THR A 203 -27.82 0.99 9.08
C THR A 203 -28.52 0.52 7.82
N TYR A 204 -27.92 -0.37 7.08
CA TYR A 204 -28.51 -0.92 5.86
C TYR A 204 -28.25 -2.42 5.73
N ARG A 205 -28.93 -3.05 4.80
CA ARG A 205 -28.74 -4.48 4.53
C ARG A 205 -27.48 -4.65 3.68
N SER A 206 -26.57 -5.51 4.13
CA SER A 206 -25.41 -5.85 3.33
C SER A 206 -25.84 -6.45 1.99
N SER A 207 -25.26 -5.99 0.89
CA SER A 207 -25.46 -6.55 -0.44
C SER A 207 -24.24 -7.42 -0.80
N GLY A 208 -24.45 -8.73 -0.96
CA GLY A 208 -23.40 -9.67 -1.35
C GLY A 208 -24.02 -11.04 -1.67
N ALA A 209 -23.32 -11.87 -2.42
CA ALA A 209 -23.66 -13.24 -2.75
C ALA A 209 -23.55 -14.15 -1.49
N GLY A 210 -24.54 -14.05 -0.60
CA GLY A 210 -24.59 -14.84 0.64
C GLY A 210 -26.03 -15.24 0.95
N GLY A 211 -26.20 -16.46 1.48
CA GLY A 211 -27.48 -17.11 1.68
C GLY A 211 -28.48 -16.31 2.53
N GLN A 212 -29.69 -16.87 2.76
CA GLN A 212 -30.87 -16.24 3.39
C GLN A 212 -30.63 -15.48 4.70
N HIS A 213 -29.50 -15.66 5.38
CA HIS A 213 -29.19 -14.99 6.65
C HIS A 213 -28.67 -13.56 6.46
N ILE A 214 -27.93 -13.29 5.38
CA ILE A 214 -27.34 -11.97 5.09
C ILE A 214 -28.43 -10.97 4.69
N ASN A 215 -29.49 -11.45 4.04
CA ASN A 215 -30.59 -10.60 3.57
C ASN A 215 -31.63 -10.22 4.66
N LYS A 216 -31.50 -10.74 5.90
CA LYS A 216 -32.46 -10.50 6.98
C LYS A 216 -31.97 -9.54 8.07
N THR A 217 -30.67 -9.32 8.21
CA THR A 217 -30.10 -8.47 9.25
C THR A 217 -29.44 -7.24 8.65
N SER A 218 -29.84 -6.04 9.11
CA SER A 218 -29.20 -4.77 8.74
C SER A 218 -27.91 -4.60 9.56
N SER A 219 -26.88 -5.41 9.28
CA SER A 219 -25.59 -5.36 10.00
C SER A 219 -24.60 -4.36 9.39
N ALA A 220 -24.81 -3.94 8.14
CA ALA A 220 -23.95 -2.97 7.48
C ALA A 220 -24.16 -1.57 8.07
N ILE A 221 -23.05 -0.88 8.27
CA ILE A 221 -23.00 0.48 8.84
C ILE A 221 -22.41 1.44 7.81
N ARG A 222 -23.06 2.60 7.66
CA ARG A 222 -22.52 3.77 6.98
C ARG A 222 -22.48 4.91 7.96
N ILE A 223 -21.32 5.54 8.12
CA ILE A 223 -21.15 6.73 8.95
C ILE A 223 -20.81 7.89 8.02
N THR A 224 -21.58 8.96 8.16
CA THR A 224 -21.33 10.24 7.47
C THR A 224 -20.96 11.27 8.52
N HIS A 225 -19.79 11.86 8.43
CA HIS A 225 -19.39 12.99 9.25
C HIS A 225 -19.94 14.27 8.63
N LEU A 226 -20.93 14.87 9.27
CA LEU A 226 -21.72 15.98 8.72
C LEU A 226 -20.87 17.22 8.38
N PRO A 227 -19.91 17.66 9.24
CA PRO A 227 -19.12 18.86 8.95
C PRO A 227 -18.19 18.71 7.73
N THR A 228 -17.60 17.53 7.51
CA THR A 228 -16.63 17.31 6.42
C THR A 228 -17.23 16.59 5.22
N GLY A 229 -18.44 16.02 5.35
CA GLY A 229 -19.06 15.21 4.31
C GLY A 229 -18.37 13.86 4.05
N ILE A 230 -17.42 13.47 4.88
CA ILE A 230 -16.72 12.17 4.75
C ILE A 230 -17.70 11.05 5.04
N VAL A 231 -17.73 10.07 4.13
CA VAL A 231 -18.54 8.85 4.26
C VAL A 231 -17.61 7.65 4.37
N VAL A 232 -17.91 6.79 5.35
CA VAL A 232 -17.27 5.48 5.52
C VAL A 232 -18.33 4.41 5.66
N GLN A 233 -18.04 3.19 5.23
CA GLN A 233 -18.96 2.07 5.34
C GLN A 233 -18.21 0.78 5.66
N CYS A 234 -18.85 -0.06 6.47
CA CYS A 234 -18.35 -1.39 6.83
C CYS A 234 -19.50 -2.39 6.89
N GLN A 235 -19.35 -3.56 6.29
CA GLN A 235 -20.36 -4.62 6.23
C GLN A 235 -19.79 -6.04 6.41
N ASN A 236 -18.51 -6.16 6.72
CA ASN A 236 -17.78 -7.43 6.70
C ASN A 236 -18.11 -8.32 7.90
N GLU A 237 -18.45 -7.73 9.04
CA GLU A 237 -18.71 -8.45 10.27
C GLU A 237 -20.20 -8.83 10.40
N ARG A 238 -20.47 -9.96 11.08
CA ARG A 238 -21.85 -10.38 11.42
C ARG A 238 -22.49 -9.48 12.48
N SER A 239 -21.67 -8.83 13.29
CA SER A 239 -22.10 -7.93 14.37
C SER A 239 -22.14 -6.49 13.87
N GLN A 240 -23.30 -5.85 14.01
CA GLN A 240 -23.47 -4.41 13.76
C GLN A 240 -22.51 -3.56 14.60
N PHE A 241 -22.21 -4.01 15.82
CA PHE A 241 -21.31 -3.31 16.74
C PHE A 241 -19.86 -3.31 16.20
N GLN A 242 -19.36 -4.47 15.75
CA GLN A 242 -18.02 -4.59 15.17
C GLN A 242 -17.89 -3.78 13.87
N ASN A 243 -18.94 -3.78 13.04
CA ASN A 243 -18.96 -2.92 11.83
C ASN A 243 -18.96 -1.43 12.20
N LYS A 244 -19.63 -1.03 13.28
CA LYS A 244 -19.61 0.36 13.79
C LYS A 244 -18.18 0.73 14.25
N ASP A 245 -17.53 -0.12 15.03
CA ASP A 245 -16.19 0.15 15.55
C ASP A 245 -15.16 0.28 14.41
N LYS A 246 -15.18 -0.64 13.46
CA LYS A 246 -14.32 -0.56 12.26
C LYS A 246 -14.61 0.70 11.43
N ALA A 247 -15.89 1.03 11.21
CA ALA A 247 -16.26 2.24 10.49
C ALA A 247 -15.80 3.51 11.24
N MET A 248 -15.87 3.53 12.57
CA MET A 248 -15.35 4.63 13.39
C MET A 248 -13.82 4.77 13.26
N GLN A 249 -13.07 3.67 13.28
CA GLN A 249 -11.63 3.69 13.03
C GLN A 249 -11.31 4.25 11.64
N MET A 250 -12.02 3.80 10.61
CA MET A 250 -11.87 4.33 9.25
C MET A 250 -12.18 5.83 9.17
N LEU A 251 -13.21 6.30 9.90
CA LEU A 251 -13.56 7.72 9.95
C LEU A 251 -12.45 8.53 10.64
N LYS A 252 -11.97 8.06 11.81
CA LYS A 252 -10.85 8.68 12.53
C LYS A 252 -9.62 8.84 11.62
N ALA A 253 -9.24 7.78 10.92
CA ALA A 253 -8.12 7.81 9.98
C ALA A 253 -8.33 8.83 8.84
N LYS A 254 -9.54 8.90 8.26
CA LYS A 254 -9.85 9.88 7.21
C LYS A 254 -9.81 11.32 7.71
N LEU A 255 -10.36 11.58 8.89
CA LEU A 255 -10.35 12.92 9.51
C LEU A 255 -8.93 13.36 9.85
N TYR A 256 -8.09 12.44 10.32
CA TYR A 256 -6.68 12.74 10.58
C TYR A 256 -5.94 13.14 9.30
N LEU A 257 -6.10 12.37 8.22
CA LEU A 257 -5.49 12.70 6.94
C LEU A 257 -5.97 14.05 6.40
N LEU A 258 -7.26 14.37 6.60
CA LEU A 258 -7.80 15.69 6.25
C LEU A 258 -7.12 16.79 7.05
N LYS A 259 -6.99 16.63 8.37
CA LYS A 259 -6.31 17.57 9.25
C LYS A 259 -4.82 17.76 8.88
N GLN A 260 -4.15 16.65 8.53
CA GLN A 260 -2.77 16.70 8.03
C GLN A 260 -2.66 17.43 6.70
N GLN A 261 -3.61 17.20 5.79
CA GLN A 261 -3.67 17.89 4.51
C GLN A 261 -3.95 19.39 4.69
N GLU A 262 -4.89 19.78 5.56
CA GLU A 262 -5.16 21.17 5.90
C GLU A 262 -3.91 21.87 6.47
N ASN A 263 -3.16 21.19 7.31
CA ASN A 263 -1.90 21.73 7.87
C ASN A 263 -0.80 21.84 6.80
N ALA A 264 -0.72 20.85 5.87
CA ALA A 264 0.20 20.90 4.73
C ALA A 264 -0.19 22.00 3.73
N GLU A 265 -1.50 22.22 3.49
CA GLU A 265 -2.01 23.31 2.64
C GLU A 265 -1.76 24.67 3.27
N LYS A 266 -1.91 24.83 4.59
CA LYS A 266 -1.52 26.05 5.29
C LYS A 266 -0.02 26.32 5.16
N ALA A 267 0.82 25.30 5.28
CA ALA A 267 2.27 25.40 5.07
C ALA A 267 2.64 25.70 3.60
N ALA A 268 1.88 25.12 2.63
CA ALA A 268 2.06 25.34 1.20
C ALA A 268 1.49 26.71 0.74
N GLY A 269 0.41 27.20 1.38
CA GLY A 269 -0.13 28.56 1.16
C GLY A 269 0.90 29.65 1.54
N ILE A 270 1.79 29.37 2.47
CA ILE A 270 2.96 30.20 2.79
C ILE A 270 4.06 30.05 1.71
N ARG A 271 4.06 28.97 0.92
CA ARG A 271 5.06 28.66 -0.12
C ARG A 271 4.63 28.93 -1.57
N GLY A 272 3.35 29.24 -1.84
CA GLY A 272 2.82 29.55 -3.18
C GLY A 272 2.53 28.32 -4.06
N GLU A 273 1.31 28.29 -4.61
CA GLU A 273 0.70 27.42 -5.62
C GLU A 273 0.52 25.92 -5.30
N VAL A 274 -0.75 25.59 -5.02
CA VAL A 274 -1.28 24.22 -4.99
C VAL A 274 -1.91 23.92 -6.37
N THR A 275 -1.41 22.91 -7.04
CA THR A 275 -2.02 22.38 -8.29
C THR A 275 -3.24 21.54 -7.94
N GLU A 276 -4.40 21.88 -8.50
CA GLU A 276 -5.66 21.16 -8.34
C GLU A 276 -5.53 19.68 -8.72
N ILE A 277 -6.24 18.83 -7.95
CA ILE A 277 -6.39 17.39 -8.19
C ILE A 277 -7.30 17.20 -9.41
N GLY A 278 -6.69 17.14 -10.59
CA GLY A 278 -7.34 16.80 -11.86
C GLY A 278 -6.86 15.46 -12.41
N TRP A 279 -7.50 15.00 -13.46
CA TRP A 279 -7.23 13.78 -14.23
C TRP A 279 -5.76 13.55 -14.67
N GLY A 280 -4.83 14.44 -14.35
CA GLY A 280 -3.40 14.37 -14.63
C GLY A 280 -2.56 13.59 -13.60
N ASN A 281 -3.12 13.09 -12.53
CA ASN A 281 -2.35 12.46 -11.43
C ASN A 281 -2.27 10.92 -11.53
N GLN A 282 -2.03 10.40 -12.75
CA GLN A 282 -1.70 8.99 -12.94
C GLN A 282 -0.34 8.72 -12.31
N ILE A 283 -0.32 7.85 -11.27
CA ILE A 283 0.94 7.45 -10.66
C ILE A 283 1.64 6.37 -11.47
N ARG A 284 0.86 5.44 -12.07
CA ARG A 284 1.42 4.30 -12.80
C ARG A 284 0.56 3.87 -13.97
N SER A 285 1.21 3.57 -15.09
CA SER A 285 0.59 3.00 -16.28
C SER A 285 1.05 1.57 -16.49
N TYR A 286 0.09 0.71 -16.81
CA TYR A 286 0.27 -0.70 -17.15
C TYR A 286 -0.18 -0.89 -18.60
N VAL A 287 0.75 -1.18 -19.49
CA VAL A 287 0.50 -1.40 -20.91
C VAL A 287 0.78 -2.86 -21.22
N MET A 288 -0.23 -3.57 -21.76
CA MET A 288 -0.11 -4.97 -22.17
C MET A 288 0.02 -5.12 -23.68
N GLN A 289 -0.50 -4.18 -24.47
CA GLN A 289 -0.43 -4.17 -25.94
C GLN A 289 -0.31 -2.74 -26.47
N PRO A 290 0.45 -2.48 -27.56
CA PRO A 290 1.16 -3.45 -28.41
C PRO A 290 2.53 -3.90 -27.87
N TYR A 291 2.99 -3.31 -26.80
CA TYR A 291 4.19 -3.68 -26.03
C TYR A 291 3.81 -3.84 -24.55
N THR A 292 4.67 -4.52 -23.79
CA THR A 292 4.48 -4.71 -22.37
C THR A 292 5.33 -3.73 -21.58
N MET A 293 4.71 -2.95 -20.68
CA MET A 293 5.41 -1.97 -19.83
C MET A 293 4.58 -1.64 -18.60
N VAL A 294 5.22 -1.55 -17.46
CA VAL A 294 4.71 -0.86 -16.27
C VAL A 294 5.65 0.29 -15.96
N LYS A 295 5.13 1.52 -15.90
CA LYS A 295 5.90 2.74 -15.62
C LYS A 295 5.27 3.56 -14.52
N ASP A 296 6.04 3.91 -13.50
CA ASP A 296 5.67 4.90 -12.50
C ASP A 296 6.10 6.29 -12.98
N HIS A 297 5.14 7.18 -13.15
CA HIS A 297 5.36 8.53 -13.72
C HIS A 297 6.06 9.48 -12.76
N ARG A 298 6.03 9.21 -11.44
CA ARG A 298 6.66 10.06 -10.42
C ARG A 298 8.15 9.81 -10.34
N THR A 299 8.53 8.54 -10.40
CA THR A 299 9.91 8.09 -10.17
C THR A 299 10.67 7.77 -11.45
N GLY A 300 9.95 7.59 -12.57
CA GLY A 300 10.51 7.11 -13.83
C GLY A 300 10.90 5.62 -13.83
N VAL A 301 10.63 4.90 -12.74
CA VAL A 301 10.91 3.45 -12.68
C VAL A 301 9.97 2.73 -13.63
N GLU A 302 10.55 1.86 -14.49
CA GLU A 302 9.79 1.09 -15.47
C GLU A 302 10.30 -0.35 -15.58
N THR A 303 9.42 -1.26 -15.99
CA THR A 303 9.75 -2.65 -16.28
C THR A 303 8.87 -3.18 -17.42
N GLY A 304 9.43 -4.04 -18.28
CA GLY A 304 8.68 -4.75 -19.32
C GLY A 304 7.94 -6.00 -18.80
N ASN A 305 8.24 -6.46 -17.58
CA ASN A 305 7.65 -7.68 -17.02
C ASN A 305 6.35 -7.38 -16.27
N VAL A 306 5.28 -7.13 -17.04
CA VAL A 306 3.94 -6.81 -16.50
C VAL A 306 3.37 -7.94 -15.67
N ASP A 307 3.57 -9.19 -16.09
CA ASP A 307 3.03 -10.37 -15.41
C ASP A 307 3.63 -10.51 -14.00
N SER A 308 4.92 -10.31 -13.85
CA SER A 308 5.59 -10.34 -12.54
C SER A 308 5.04 -9.25 -11.61
N VAL A 309 4.78 -8.06 -12.12
CA VAL A 309 4.19 -6.96 -11.34
C VAL A 309 2.78 -7.32 -10.89
N LEU A 310 1.94 -7.85 -11.78
CA LEU A 310 0.58 -8.30 -11.46
C LEU A 310 0.55 -9.51 -10.52
N ASP A 311 1.65 -10.25 -10.45
CA ASP A 311 1.86 -11.33 -9.50
C ASP A 311 2.41 -10.85 -8.13
N GLY A 312 2.49 -9.54 -7.91
CA GLY A 312 2.81 -8.95 -6.61
C GLY A 312 4.25 -8.45 -6.45
N LYS A 313 5.09 -8.49 -7.50
CA LYS A 313 6.48 -7.97 -7.40
C LYS A 313 6.51 -6.45 -7.54
N LEU A 314 6.08 -5.75 -6.49
CA LEU A 314 5.92 -4.29 -6.45
C LEU A 314 7.13 -3.55 -5.85
N ASP A 315 8.06 -4.26 -5.24
CA ASP A 315 9.16 -3.67 -4.45
C ASP A 315 9.99 -2.65 -5.24
N ILE A 316 10.19 -2.88 -6.55
CA ILE A 316 10.95 -1.95 -7.40
C ILE A 316 10.30 -0.56 -7.46
N PHE A 317 8.95 -0.51 -7.50
CA PHE A 317 8.21 0.75 -7.53
C PHE A 317 8.11 1.39 -6.16
N MET A 318 7.83 0.58 -5.12
CA MET A 318 7.74 1.05 -3.74
C MET A 318 9.09 1.61 -3.27
N ASN A 319 10.17 0.90 -3.48
CA ASN A 319 11.53 1.36 -3.15
C ASN A 319 11.94 2.58 -4.00
N GLY A 320 11.57 2.59 -5.27
CA GLY A 320 11.76 3.75 -6.16
C GLY A 320 11.06 4.99 -5.63
N TYR A 321 9.80 4.84 -5.15
CA TYR A 321 9.04 5.92 -4.56
C TYR A 321 9.64 6.42 -3.25
N LEU A 322 10.03 5.52 -2.34
CA LEU A 322 10.66 5.89 -1.07
C LEU A 322 11.96 6.65 -1.30
N LYS A 323 12.78 6.21 -2.27
CA LYS A 323 13.99 6.92 -2.69
C LYS A 323 13.67 8.30 -3.26
N TRP A 324 12.68 8.40 -4.13
CA TRP A 324 12.23 9.67 -4.71
C TRP A 324 11.74 10.65 -3.62
N LEU A 325 10.98 10.15 -2.64
CA LEU A 325 10.51 10.93 -1.50
C LEU A 325 11.67 11.45 -0.64
N SER A 326 12.67 10.61 -0.37
CA SER A 326 13.86 10.99 0.41
C SER A 326 14.71 12.08 -0.27
N LEU A 327 14.64 12.19 -1.58
CA LEU A 327 15.32 13.23 -2.37
C LEU A 327 14.51 14.55 -2.46
N GLY A 328 13.37 14.66 -1.77
CA GLY A 328 12.52 15.85 -1.77
C GLY A 328 11.64 15.96 -3.02
N CYS A 329 11.23 14.85 -3.60
CA CYS A 329 10.30 14.78 -4.73
C CYS A 329 10.77 15.58 -5.97
N PRO A 330 11.98 15.35 -6.50
CA PRO A 330 12.47 16.11 -7.64
C PRO A 330 11.56 15.93 -8.85
N LYS A 331 11.14 17.06 -9.47
CA LYS A 331 10.37 17.05 -10.72
C LYS A 331 11.30 16.66 -11.88
N GLY A 332 10.85 15.76 -12.76
CA GLY A 332 11.55 15.45 -14.02
C GLY A 332 12.27 14.10 -14.09
N LEU A 333 12.11 13.21 -13.10
CA LEU A 333 12.59 11.83 -13.20
C LEU A 333 11.64 10.93 -14.02
N GLY A 334 10.35 11.30 -14.12
CA GLY A 334 9.41 10.68 -15.04
C GLY A 334 9.32 11.52 -16.30
N GLY A 335 10.06 11.15 -17.36
CA GLY A 335 10.06 11.91 -18.61
C GLY A 335 8.64 12.12 -19.15
N ASP A 336 8.25 13.38 -19.23
CA ASP A 336 7.11 13.82 -20.04
C ASP A 336 7.52 13.71 -21.51
N ASP A 337 7.15 12.59 -22.14
CA ASP A 337 7.10 12.46 -23.58
C ASP A 337 5.76 11.81 -23.96
N GLU A 338 4.69 12.60 -23.92
CA GLU A 338 3.50 12.37 -24.73
C GLU A 338 3.10 13.68 -25.40
N GLN A 339 3.60 13.88 -26.63
CA GLN A 339 2.91 14.63 -27.68
C GLN A 339 2.01 13.71 -28.47
#